data_bfb4c90e0f562fe084d18d394c1226af
#
_entry.id   bfb4c90e0f562fe084d18d394c1226af
#
_cell.length_a   1.000
_cell.length_b   1.000
_cell.length_c   1.000
_cell.angle_alpha   90.00
_cell.angle_beta   90.00
_cell.angle_gamma   90.00
#
_symmetry.space_group_name_H-M   'P 1'
#
loop_
_entity.id
_entity.type
_entity.pdbx_description
1 polymer ?
#
loop_
_entity_poly.entity_id
_entity_poly.type
_entity_poly.pdbx_seq_one_letter_code
_entity_poly.pdbx_strand_id
1 'polypeptide(L)' 'MLSLTGREREVIDLAVKGMQNKEIADLLGISVTTVKMYRANAFQKLGVNTILAASQFLARAENSLEQ' A
#
# COMPACT_ATOMS: atom_id res chain seq x y z
N MET A 1 -9.38 -3.74 -14.58
CA MET A 1 -8.70 -3.00 -13.50
C MET A 1 -7.76 -3.93 -12.78
N LEU A 2 -6.50 -3.48 -12.55
CA LEU A 2 -5.52 -4.29 -11.84
C LEU A 2 -5.82 -4.26 -10.35
N SER A 3 -5.84 -5.44 -9.74
CA SER A 3 -6.03 -5.56 -8.29
C SER A 3 -4.69 -5.71 -7.61
N LEU A 4 -4.59 -5.20 -6.39
CA LEU A 4 -3.40 -5.42 -5.57
C LEU A 4 -3.33 -6.87 -5.15
N THR A 5 -2.12 -7.43 -5.13
CA THR A 5 -1.90 -8.73 -4.50
C THR A 5 -2.05 -8.57 -2.98
N GLY A 6 -2.21 -9.70 -2.27
CA GLY A 6 -2.32 -9.65 -0.81
C GLY A 6 -1.14 -8.96 -0.16
N ARG A 7 0.08 -9.23 -0.62
CA ARG A 7 1.29 -8.64 -0.04
C ARG A 7 1.40 -7.15 -0.35
N GLU A 8 1.05 -6.74 -1.57
CA GLU A 8 1.01 -5.33 -1.95
C GLU A 8 0.02 -4.58 -1.07
N ARG A 9 -1.16 -5.14 -0.85
CA ARG A 9 -2.18 -4.52 -0.01
C ARG A 9 -1.72 -4.40 1.44
N GLU A 10 -1.09 -5.44 1.98
CA GLU A 10 -0.55 -5.39 3.34
C GLU A 10 0.46 -4.25 3.50
N VAL A 11 1.38 -4.14 2.55
CA VAL A 11 2.42 -3.10 2.61
C VAL A 11 1.81 -1.71 2.55
N ILE A 12 0.86 -1.49 1.65
CA ILE A 12 0.22 -0.19 1.50
C ILE A 12 -0.61 0.16 2.74
N ASP A 13 -1.35 -0.79 3.30
CA ASP A 13 -2.15 -0.55 4.50
C ASP A 13 -1.25 -0.11 5.67
N LEU A 14 -0.11 -0.77 5.85
CA LEU A 14 0.84 -0.42 6.91
C LEU A 14 1.48 0.95 6.66
N ALA A 15 1.83 1.24 5.40
CA ALA A 15 2.42 2.54 5.05
C ALA A 15 1.43 3.69 5.28
N VAL A 16 0.15 3.47 4.96
CA VAL A 16 -0.90 4.46 5.20
C VAL A 16 -1.08 4.75 6.69
N LYS A 17 -0.83 3.75 7.54
CA LYS A 17 -0.87 3.92 9.00
C LYS A 17 0.35 4.66 9.55
N GLY A 18 1.31 5.00 8.71
CA GLY A 18 2.50 5.75 9.10
C GLY A 18 3.74 4.91 9.38
N MET A 19 3.70 3.62 9.11
CA MET A 19 4.87 2.78 9.31
C MET A 19 5.93 3.05 8.25
N GLN A 20 7.19 3.10 8.69
CA GLN A 20 8.32 3.26 7.78
C GLN A 20 8.66 1.94 7.11
N ASN A 21 9.36 2.01 5.98
CA ASN A 21 9.72 0.81 5.21
C ASN A 21 10.45 -0.23 6.07
N LYS A 22 11.37 0.22 6.93
CA LYS A 22 12.10 -0.69 7.81
C LYS A 22 11.18 -1.40 8.78
N GLU A 23 10.22 -0.67 9.35
CA GLU A 23 9.25 -1.25 10.28
C GLU A 23 8.37 -2.29 9.59
N ILE A 24 7.92 -1.97 8.37
CA ILE A 24 7.11 -2.90 7.58
C ILE A 24 7.92 -4.15 7.25
N ALA A 25 9.18 -3.97 6.84
CA ALA A 25 10.06 -5.09 6.52
C ALA A 25 10.23 -6.01 7.72
N ASP A 26 10.48 -5.44 8.89
CA ASP A 26 10.65 -6.22 10.12
C ASP A 26 9.36 -6.97 10.47
N LEU A 27 8.23 -6.29 10.39
CA LEU A 27 6.93 -6.90 10.72
C LEU A 27 6.58 -8.06 9.80
N LEU A 28 6.84 -7.90 8.51
CA LEU A 28 6.47 -8.90 7.51
C LEU A 28 7.56 -9.94 7.25
N GLY A 29 8.75 -9.77 7.86
CA GLY A 29 9.86 -10.71 7.67
C GLY A 29 10.44 -10.66 6.26
N ILE A 30 10.48 -9.49 5.63
CA ILE A 30 11.02 -9.30 4.29
C ILE A 30 12.05 -8.17 4.30
N SER A 31 12.78 -7.99 3.19
CA SER A 31 13.79 -6.93 3.11
C SER A 31 13.12 -5.57 2.83
N VAL A 32 13.85 -4.50 3.18
CA VAL A 32 13.41 -3.14 2.86
C VAL A 32 13.28 -2.97 1.34
N THR A 33 14.20 -3.56 0.58
CA THR A 33 14.14 -3.52 -0.89
C THR A 33 12.84 -4.14 -1.40
N THR A 34 12.42 -5.26 -0.80
CA THR A 34 11.17 -5.91 -1.17
C THR A 34 9.96 -5.05 -0.82
N VAL A 35 10.00 -4.37 0.35
CA VAL A 35 8.93 -3.42 0.71
C VAL A 35 8.82 -2.32 -0.33
N LYS A 36 9.95 -1.74 -0.73
CA LYS A 36 9.96 -0.68 -1.75
C LYS A 36 9.38 -1.17 -3.07
N MET A 37 9.70 -2.41 -3.45
CA MET A 37 9.15 -3.02 -4.66
C MET A 37 7.63 -3.14 -4.59
N TYR A 38 7.11 -3.66 -3.48
CA TYR A 38 5.66 -3.80 -3.31
C TYR A 38 4.97 -2.45 -3.33
N ARG A 39 5.57 -1.42 -2.69
CA ARG A 39 5.01 -0.06 -2.72
C ARG A 39 4.94 0.49 -4.14
N ALA A 40 6.05 0.35 -4.89
CA ALA A 40 6.11 0.85 -6.26
C ALA A 40 5.06 0.16 -7.13
N ASN A 41 4.94 -1.16 -7.01
CA ASN A 41 3.96 -1.92 -7.79
C ASN A 41 2.53 -1.51 -7.42
N ALA A 42 2.27 -1.34 -6.13
CA ALA A 42 0.94 -0.93 -5.67
C ALA A 42 0.59 0.47 -6.17
N PHE A 43 1.54 1.41 -6.08
CA PHE A 43 1.33 2.77 -6.56
C PHE A 43 1.00 2.77 -8.05
N GLN A 44 1.73 1.98 -8.83
CA GLN A 44 1.48 1.89 -10.27
C GLN A 44 0.09 1.34 -10.55
N LYS A 45 -0.32 0.32 -9.83
CA LYS A 45 -1.64 -0.28 -10.02
C LYS A 45 -2.77 0.65 -9.60
N LEU A 46 -2.56 1.44 -8.54
CA LEU A 46 -3.55 2.42 -8.07
C LEU A 46 -3.55 3.71 -8.88
N GLY A 47 -2.52 3.93 -9.70
CA GLY A 47 -2.39 5.17 -10.46
C GLY A 47 -2.06 6.38 -9.61
N VAL A 48 -1.35 6.17 -8.50
CA VAL A 48 -0.94 7.23 -7.57
C VAL A 48 0.57 7.20 -7.39
N ASN A 49 1.13 8.26 -6.82
CA ASN A 49 2.58 8.35 -6.62
C ASN A 49 2.97 8.82 -5.22
N THR A 50 2.02 8.90 -4.30
CA THR A 50 2.29 9.26 -2.90
C THR A 50 1.42 8.42 -1.96
N ILE A 51 1.86 8.30 -0.71
CA ILE A 51 1.08 7.60 0.32
C ILE A 51 -0.22 8.36 0.62
N LEU A 52 -0.19 9.70 0.60
CA LEU A 52 -1.39 10.48 0.79
C LEU A 52 -2.44 10.18 -0.28
N ALA A 53 -2.03 10.14 -1.54
CA ALA A 53 -2.94 9.83 -2.64
C ALA A 53 -3.47 8.40 -2.53
N ALA A 54 -2.61 7.44 -2.13
CA ALA A 54 -3.03 6.06 -1.92
C ALA A 54 -4.07 5.96 -0.80
N SER A 55 -3.84 6.68 0.30
CA SER A 55 -4.75 6.71 1.43
C SER A 55 -6.13 7.25 1.02
N GLN A 56 -6.15 8.33 0.26
CA GLN A 56 -7.40 8.93 -0.23
C GLN A 56 -8.13 7.99 -1.18
N PHE A 57 -7.38 7.31 -2.05
CA PHE A 57 -7.97 6.34 -2.96
C PHE A 57 -8.65 5.20 -2.21
N LEU A 58 -7.96 4.62 -1.20
CA LEU A 58 -8.49 3.52 -0.42
C LEU A 58 -9.70 3.94 0.42
N ALA A 59 -9.65 5.13 1.02
CA ALA A 59 -10.78 5.65 1.79
C ALA A 59 -12.01 5.85 0.90
N ARG A 60 -11.80 6.35 -0.31
CA ARG A 60 -12.90 6.58 -1.26
C ARG A 60 -13.51 5.25 -1.71
N ALA A 61 -12.68 4.22 -1.94
CA ALA A 61 -13.16 2.91 -2.31
C ALA A 61 -13.99 2.27 -1.20
N GLU A 62 -13.54 2.41 0.06
CA GLU A 62 -14.27 1.91 1.22
C GLU A 62 -15.62 2.60 1.37
N ASN A 63 -15.67 3.92 1.21
CA ASN A 63 -16.90 4.68 1.29
C ASN A 63 -17.89 4.25 0.19
N SER A 64 -17.39 3.97 -1.01
CA SER A 64 -18.23 3.51 -2.10
C SER A 64 -18.89 2.17 -1.78
N LEU A 65 -18.19 1.29 -1.09
CA LEU A 65 -18.72 -0.02 -0.72
C LEU A 65 -19.81 0.06 0.36
N GLU A 66 -19.78 1.09 1.17
CA GLU A 66 -20.75 1.27 2.25
C GLU A 66 -22.08 1.86 1.76
N GLN A 67 -22.09 2.38 0.57
CA GLN A 67 -23.30 2.97 -0.03
C GLN A 67 -23.98 1.97 -0.94
#